data_952ba5283c4162077bcd1ac16e37b7db
#
_entry.id   952ba5283c4162077bcd1ac16e37b7db
#
_cell.length_a   1.000
_cell.length_b   1.000
_cell.length_c   1.000
_cell.angle_alpha   90.00
_cell.angle_beta   90.00
_cell.angle_gamma   90.00
#
_symmetry.space_group_name_H-M   'P 1'
#
loop_
_entity.id
_entity.type
_entity.pdbx_description
1 polymer ?
#
loop_
_entity_poly.entity_id
_entity_poly.type
_entity_poly.pdbx_seq_one_letter_code
_entity_poly.pdbx_strand_id
1 'polypeptide(L)'
;MEINSTFYRPAGEKAARGWTERVKVNARFRFTVKLWKRFTHEREEAFSREDIDAVLAGFDPIAEAGRLGAVLLQFPWSFRNEEPNREWLRDVANAFRAYPLVVEVRHVSWNEPGFYAELVERGMGFVNVDQPLFRNSIKPSARATSAVGYVRVHGRNYRDWFRKTAGRDERYDYLYSAKELKPWAERTRELANEPGVTDVYVVNNNHFRGQAVANAAMLQAQVTGDKSRVPWTLFEKYRDALAPLAQPAASDPKLL
;
A
#
# COMPACT_ATOMS: atom_id res chain seq x y z
N MET A 1 1.68 2.40 -8.63
CA MET A 1 0.62 3.30 -8.07
C MET A 1 -0.45 2.45 -7.41
N GLU A 2 -0.88 2.81 -6.18
CA GLU A 2 -1.99 2.09 -5.50
C GLU A 2 -3.35 2.68 -5.91
N ILE A 3 -4.28 1.81 -6.36
CA ILE A 3 -5.65 2.18 -6.69
C ILE A 3 -6.52 1.94 -5.43
N ASN A 4 -6.91 3.03 -4.76
CA ASN A 4 -7.72 2.99 -3.54
C ASN A 4 -9.24 3.06 -3.81
N SER A 5 -9.67 3.52 -4.98
CA SER A 5 -11.09 3.61 -5.33
C SER A 5 -11.77 2.25 -5.34
N THR A 6 -11.04 1.19 -5.66
CA THR A 6 -11.51 -0.21 -5.66
C THR A 6 -11.92 -0.71 -4.27
N PHE A 7 -11.45 -0.07 -3.21
CA PHE A 7 -11.87 -0.36 -1.84
C PHE A 7 -13.35 -0.03 -1.59
N TYR A 8 -13.85 1.04 -2.16
CA TYR A 8 -15.23 1.51 -1.94
C TYR A 8 -16.23 0.78 -2.83
N ARG A 9 -15.83 0.45 -4.04
CA ARG A 9 -16.62 -0.31 -5.01
C ARG A 9 -15.70 -0.98 -6.03
N PRO A 10 -16.04 -2.17 -6.55
CA PRO A 10 -15.29 -2.80 -7.62
C PRO A 10 -15.15 -1.88 -8.84
N ALA A 11 -14.04 -1.97 -9.54
CA ALA A 11 -13.87 -1.31 -10.82
C ALA A 11 -14.50 -2.16 -11.94
N GLY A 12 -15.15 -1.52 -12.88
CA GLY A 12 -15.59 -2.23 -14.09
C GLY A 12 -14.43 -2.44 -15.07
N GLU A 13 -14.56 -3.44 -15.92
CA GLU A 13 -13.58 -3.83 -16.96
C GLU A 13 -13.14 -2.64 -17.83
N LYS A 14 -14.07 -1.82 -18.30
CA LYS A 14 -13.76 -0.63 -19.14
C LYS A 14 -12.83 0.36 -18.44
N ALA A 15 -13.02 0.58 -17.14
CA ALA A 15 -12.17 1.48 -16.35
C ALA A 15 -10.77 0.89 -16.20
N ALA A 16 -10.68 -0.41 -15.89
CA ALA A 16 -9.41 -1.12 -15.73
C ALA A 16 -8.59 -1.13 -17.03
N ARG A 17 -9.20 -1.44 -18.16
CA ARG A 17 -8.58 -1.34 -19.50
C ARG A 17 -8.12 0.09 -19.81
N GLY A 18 -8.92 1.10 -19.45
CA GLY A 18 -8.54 2.50 -19.62
C GLY A 18 -7.31 2.90 -18.77
N TRP A 19 -7.15 2.32 -17.58
CA TRP A 19 -5.95 2.56 -16.76
C TRP A 19 -4.70 1.94 -17.37
N THR A 20 -4.76 0.69 -17.84
CA THR A 20 -3.63 0.00 -18.45
C THR A 20 -3.19 0.67 -19.74
N GLU A 21 -4.13 1.15 -20.56
CA GLU A 21 -3.84 1.87 -21.81
C GLU A 21 -3.10 3.19 -21.54
N ARG A 22 -3.49 3.95 -20.52
CA ARG A 22 -2.82 5.22 -20.16
C ARG A 22 -1.35 5.05 -19.77
N VAL A 23 -0.97 3.90 -19.25
CA VAL A 23 0.40 3.63 -18.78
C VAL A 23 1.18 2.72 -19.71
N LYS A 24 0.65 2.38 -20.89
CA LYS A 24 1.25 1.42 -21.82
C LYS A 24 2.66 1.81 -22.27
N VAL A 25 2.92 3.10 -22.37
CA VAL A 25 4.25 3.65 -22.77
C VAL A 25 5.35 3.36 -21.74
N ASN A 26 4.99 3.10 -20.50
CA ASN A 26 5.94 2.73 -19.45
C ASN A 26 5.81 1.25 -19.11
N ALA A 27 6.66 0.41 -19.73
CA ALA A 27 6.64 -1.03 -19.53
C ALA A 27 6.87 -1.47 -18.07
N ARG A 28 7.52 -0.64 -17.27
CA ARG A 28 7.82 -0.91 -15.86
C ARG A 28 6.72 -0.49 -14.90
N PHE A 29 5.71 0.24 -15.38
CA PHE A 29 4.64 0.72 -14.50
C PHE A 29 3.79 -0.45 -13.98
N ARG A 30 3.53 -0.46 -12.69
CA ARG A 30 2.66 -1.43 -12.01
C ARG A 30 1.59 -0.73 -11.19
N PHE A 31 0.41 -1.34 -11.16
CA PHE A 31 -0.66 -1.00 -10.24
C PHE A 31 -0.62 -1.97 -9.06
N THR A 32 -0.79 -1.45 -7.86
CA THR A 32 -1.30 -2.24 -6.75
C THR A 32 -2.76 -1.83 -6.53
N VAL A 33 -3.61 -2.77 -6.16
CA VAL A 33 -5.05 -2.52 -6.03
C VAL A 33 -5.51 -2.91 -4.64
N LYS A 34 -6.33 -2.07 -4.03
CA LYS A 34 -6.89 -2.39 -2.71
C LYS A 34 -8.18 -3.18 -2.90
N LEU A 35 -8.27 -4.35 -2.25
CA LEU A 35 -9.46 -5.19 -2.31
C LEU A 35 -10.68 -4.45 -1.76
N TRP A 36 -11.84 -4.71 -2.33
CA TRP A 36 -13.12 -4.13 -1.96
C TRP A 36 -13.43 -4.38 -0.47
N LYS A 37 -13.92 -3.35 0.24
CA LYS A 37 -14.21 -3.39 1.68
C LYS A 37 -15.16 -4.53 2.10
N ARG A 38 -15.99 -5.02 1.17
CA ARG A 38 -16.86 -6.19 1.35
C ARG A 38 -16.09 -7.40 1.89
N PHE A 39 -14.85 -7.59 1.46
CA PHE A 39 -13.99 -8.71 1.85
C PHE A 39 -13.14 -8.44 3.10
N THR A 40 -12.99 -7.19 3.51
CA THR A 40 -12.04 -6.86 4.58
C THR A 40 -12.67 -6.13 5.76
N HIS A 41 -13.72 -5.33 5.55
CA HIS A 41 -14.35 -4.49 6.57
C HIS A 41 -15.81 -4.86 6.84
N GLU A 42 -16.55 -5.28 5.84
CA GLU A 42 -17.96 -5.66 5.93
C GLU A 42 -18.05 -7.20 5.97
N ARG A 43 -17.91 -7.77 7.18
CA ARG A 43 -17.72 -9.22 7.41
C ARG A 43 -18.84 -9.87 8.20
N GLU A 44 -19.95 -9.19 8.34
CA GLU A 44 -21.13 -9.66 9.07
C GLU A 44 -21.80 -10.83 8.37
N GLU A 45 -21.68 -10.87 7.05
CA GLU A 45 -22.23 -11.91 6.19
C GLU A 45 -21.14 -12.50 5.30
N ALA A 46 -21.27 -13.76 4.90
CA ALA A 46 -20.40 -14.39 3.93
C ALA A 46 -20.47 -13.63 2.58
N PHE A 47 -19.33 -13.51 1.91
CA PHE A 47 -19.29 -12.96 0.55
C PHE A 47 -19.79 -14.01 -0.46
N SER A 48 -20.42 -13.53 -1.53
CA SER A 48 -21.00 -14.38 -2.57
C SER A 48 -20.07 -14.56 -3.77
N ARG A 49 -20.46 -15.44 -4.69
CA ARG A 49 -19.77 -15.60 -5.98
C ARG A 49 -19.86 -14.33 -6.80
N GLU A 50 -20.99 -13.65 -6.78
CA GLU A 50 -21.21 -12.37 -7.48
C GLU A 50 -20.29 -11.27 -6.95
N ASP A 51 -20.03 -11.24 -5.62
CA ASP A 51 -19.07 -10.32 -5.03
C ASP A 51 -17.65 -10.55 -5.59
N ILE A 52 -17.25 -11.81 -5.72
CA ILE A 52 -15.97 -12.21 -6.30
C ILE A 52 -15.91 -11.77 -7.76
N ASP A 53 -16.90 -12.13 -8.57
CA ASP A 53 -16.93 -11.84 -10.01
C ASP A 53 -16.91 -10.33 -10.29
N ALA A 54 -17.57 -9.53 -9.45
CA ALA A 54 -17.50 -8.08 -9.54
C ALA A 54 -16.08 -7.52 -9.35
N VAL A 55 -15.27 -8.12 -8.47
CA VAL A 55 -13.87 -7.73 -8.27
C VAL A 55 -13.00 -8.21 -9.43
N LEU A 56 -13.19 -9.46 -9.89
CA LEU A 56 -12.44 -10.06 -10.99
C LEU A 56 -12.58 -9.22 -12.26
N ALA A 57 -13.79 -8.73 -12.59
CA ALA A 57 -14.04 -7.87 -13.74
C ALA A 57 -13.10 -6.64 -13.82
N GLY A 58 -12.64 -6.13 -12.66
CA GLY A 58 -11.70 -5.01 -12.62
C GLY A 58 -10.24 -5.43 -12.51
N PHE A 59 -9.94 -6.60 -11.92
CA PHE A 59 -8.57 -7.03 -11.68
C PHE A 59 -7.98 -7.79 -12.87
N ASP A 60 -8.78 -8.65 -13.52
CA ASP A 60 -8.34 -9.45 -14.67
C ASP A 60 -7.72 -8.60 -15.78
N PRO A 61 -8.33 -7.48 -16.24
CA PRO A 61 -7.73 -6.67 -17.29
C PRO A 61 -6.37 -6.07 -16.92
N ILE A 62 -6.15 -5.79 -15.62
CA ILE A 62 -4.87 -5.27 -15.13
C ILE A 62 -3.83 -6.39 -15.09
N ALA A 63 -4.25 -7.59 -14.67
CA ALA A 63 -3.40 -8.77 -14.62
C ALA A 63 -3.03 -9.26 -16.03
N GLU A 64 -3.99 -9.38 -16.94
CA GLU A 64 -3.80 -9.74 -18.36
C GLU A 64 -2.81 -8.82 -19.07
N ALA A 65 -2.88 -7.52 -18.77
CA ALA A 65 -1.93 -6.53 -19.29
C ALA A 65 -0.51 -6.63 -18.66
N GLY A 66 -0.28 -7.55 -17.70
CA GLY A 66 0.97 -7.66 -16.95
C GLY A 66 1.26 -6.44 -16.09
N ARG A 67 0.22 -5.72 -15.64
CA ARG A 67 0.34 -4.48 -14.88
C ARG A 67 -0.05 -4.59 -13.41
N LEU A 68 -0.56 -5.74 -12.96
CA LEU A 68 -0.93 -5.98 -11.58
C LEU A 68 0.30 -6.39 -10.76
N GLY A 69 0.72 -5.54 -9.84
CA GLY A 69 1.85 -5.79 -8.96
C GLY A 69 1.45 -6.46 -7.64
N ALA A 70 0.30 -6.07 -7.07
CA ALA A 70 -0.23 -6.69 -5.86
C ALA A 70 -1.72 -6.37 -5.64
N VAL A 71 -2.42 -7.28 -4.96
CA VAL A 71 -3.75 -7.05 -4.39
C VAL A 71 -3.62 -6.91 -2.88
N LEU A 72 -3.98 -5.73 -2.36
CA LEU A 72 -3.88 -5.41 -0.94
C LEU A 72 -5.13 -5.82 -0.17
N LEU A 73 -5.00 -6.79 0.70
CA LEU A 73 -5.98 -7.20 1.70
C LEU A 73 -5.72 -6.42 3.00
N GLN A 74 -6.29 -5.21 3.10
CA GLN A 74 -6.11 -4.40 4.31
C GLN A 74 -7.28 -4.55 5.25
N PHE A 75 -7.01 -5.09 6.44
CA PHE A 75 -7.99 -5.28 7.50
C PHE A 75 -8.00 -4.12 8.52
N PRO A 76 -9.13 -3.86 9.18
CA PRO A 76 -9.24 -2.82 10.20
C PRO A 76 -8.51 -3.22 11.49
N TRP A 77 -8.31 -2.24 12.38
CA TRP A 77 -7.71 -2.46 13.70
C TRP A 77 -8.43 -3.52 14.54
N SER A 78 -9.75 -3.63 14.40
CA SER A 78 -10.57 -4.61 15.12
C SER A 78 -10.36 -6.06 14.66
N PHE A 79 -9.68 -6.26 13.53
CA PHE A 79 -9.35 -7.58 13.01
C PHE A 79 -8.19 -8.19 13.81
N ARG A 80 -8.54 -8.98 14.83
CA ARG A 80 -7.58 -9.65 15.70
C ARG A 80 -7.28 -11.07 15.23
N ASN A 81 -6.15 -11.61 15.66
CA ASN A 81 -5.77 -12.98 15.38
C ASN A 81 -6.58 -13.94 16.26
N GLU A 82 -7.79 -14.26 15.82
CA GLU A 82 -8.76 -15.17 16.42
C GLU A 82 -9.23 -16.12 15.30
N GLU A 83 -9.64 -17.34 15.65
CA GLU A 83 -9.92 -18.37 14.64
C GLU A 83 -10.95 -17.92 13.58
N PRO A 84 -12.08 -17.26 13.91
CA PRO A 84 -13.02 -16.82 12.88
C PRO A 84 -12.39 -15.82 11.89
N ASN A 85 -11.47 -14.98 12.34
CA ASN A 85 -10.76 -14.02 11.48
C ASN A 85 -9.68 -14.71 10.63
N ARG A 86 -9.05 -15.77 11.15
CA ARG A 86 -8.13 -16.63 10.38
C ARG A 86 -8.87 -17.37 9.26
N GLU A 87 -10.00 -17.97 9.57
CA GLU A 87 -10.86 -18.65 8.58
C GLU A 87 -11.29 -17.65 7.49
N TRP A 88 -11.80 -16.49 7.88
CA TRP A 88 -12.16 -15.45 6.93
C TRP A 88 -11.01 -15.03 6.01
N LEU A 89 -9.81 -14.82 6.58
CA LEU A 89 -8.62 -14.49 5.80
C LEU A 89 -8.28 -15.59 4.78
N ARG A 90 -8.39 -16.87 5.19
CA ARG A 90 -8.15 -18.02 4.33
C ARG A 90 -9.15 -18.09 3.18
N ASP A 91 -10.43 -17.83 3.45
CA ASP A 91 -11.49 -17.84 2.44
C ASP A 91 -11.27 -16.72 1.42
N VAL A 92 -10.98 -15.51 1.88
CA VAL A 92 -10.63 -14.39 0.99
C VAL A 92 -9.38 -14.69 0.17
N ALA A 93 -8.34 -15.23 0.80
CA ALA A 93 -7.11 -15.61 0.10
C ALA A 93 -7.37 -16.67 -0.97
N ASN A 94 -8.19 -17.67 -0.68
CA ASN A 94 -8.57 -18.72 -1.62
C ASN A 94 -9.35 -18.15 -2.81
N ALA A 95 -10.28 -17.20 -2.56
CA ALA A 95 -11.09 -16.57 -3.61
C ALA A 95 -10.23 -15.79 -4.63
N PHE A 96 -9.13 -15.20 -4.18
CA PHE A 96 -8.25 -14.35 -5.01
C PHE A 96 -6.85 -14.91 -5.22
N ARG A 97 -6.64 -16.21 -5.00
CA ARG A 97 -5.31 -16.90 -5.05
C ARG A 97 -4.58 -16.79 -6.40
N ALA A 98 -5.28 -16.42 -7.47
CA ALA A 98 -4.69 -16.22 -8.78
C ALA A 98 -3.83 -14.94 -8.88
N TYR A 99 -3.89 -14.05 -7.88
CA TYR A 99 -3.18 -12.79 -7.86
C TYR A 99 -2.08 -12.75 -6.79
N PRO A 100 -1.08 -11.88 -6.95
CA PRO A 100 -0.10 -11.63 -5.88
C PRO A 100 -0.76 -10.89 -4.71
N LEU A 101 -1.12 -11.63 -3.65
CA LEU A 101 -1.80 -11.09 -2.48
C LEU A 101 -0.82 -10.53 -1.47
N VAL A 102 -1.14 -9.39 -0.87
CA VAL A 102 -0.43 -8.84 0.29
C VAL A 102 -1.40 -8.48 1.40
N VAL A 103 -1.06 -8.84 2.65
CA VAL A 103 -1.95 -8.76 3.80
C VAL A 103 -1.48 -7.68 4.78
N GLU A 104 -2.32 -6.66 5.01
CA GLU A 104 -2.11 -5.64 6.02
C GLU A 104 -3.00 -5.91 7.23
N VAL A 105 -2.37 -6.19 8.36
CA VAL A 105 -2.98 -6.27 9.68
C VAL A 105 -2.36 -5.23 10.58
N ARG A 106 -3.11 -4.73 11.56
CA ARG A 106 -2.70 -3.59 12.38
C ARG A 106 -2.57 -3.90 13.87
N HIS A 107 -3.23 -4.94 14.34
CA HIS A 107 -3.21 -5.33 15.74
C HIS A 107 -2.05 -6.28 16.03
N VAL A 108 -1.41 -6.11 17.20
CA VAL A 108 -0.22 -6.88 17.62
C VAL A 108 -0.49 -8.39 17.75
N SER A 109 -1.74 -8.82 17.91
CA SER A 109 -2.08 -10.25 17.98
C SER A 109 -1.66 -11.05 16.74
N TRP A 110 -1.48 -10.39 15.59
CA TRP A 110 -0.99 -11.00 14.36
C TRP A 110 0.54 -11.13 14.32
N ASN A 111 1.26 -10.55 15.29
CA ASN A 111 2.71 -10.64 15.35
C ASN A 111 3.13 -11.96 15.99
N GLU A 112 2.90 -13.06 15.31
CA GLU A 112 3.28 -14.40 15.78
C GLU A 112 3.86 -15.28 14.65
N PRO A 113 4.78 -16.21 14.99
CA PRO A 113 5.47 -17.03 13.99
C PRO A 113 4.53 -17.86 13.11
N GLY A 114 3.46 -18.44 13.66
CA GLY A 114 2.52 -19.28 12.93
C GLY A 114 1.78 -18.51 11.84
N PHE A 115 1.42 -17.25 12.07
CA PHE A 115 0.82 -16.41 11.05
C PHE A 115 1.78 -16.14 9.88
N TYR A 116 3.03 -15.82 10.17
CA TYR A 116 4.03 -15.57 9.12
C TYR A 116 4.33 -16.84 8.31
N ALA A 117 4.40 -17.99 8.99
CA ALA A 117 4.58 -19.28 8.31
C ALA A 117 3.40 -19.57 7.36
N GLU A 118 2.16 -19.29 7.78
CA GLU A 118 0.96 -19.44 6.93
C GLU A 118 1.02 -18.51 5.72
N LEU A 119 1.50 -17.25 5.87
CA LEU A 119 1.67 -16.36 4.73
C LEU A 119 2.70 -16.89 3.72
N VAL A 120 3.84 -17.40 4.20
CA VAL A 120 4.88 -18.02 3.35
C VAL A 120 4.32 -19.23 2.61
N GLU A 121 3.66 -20.14 3.29
CA GLU A 121 3.06 -21.34 2.70
C GLU A 121 2.06 -21.01 1.58
N ARG A 122 1.30 -19.93 1.75
CA ARG A 122 0.31 -19.47 0.77
C ARG A 122 0.87 -18.51 -0.28
N GLY A 123 2.14 -18.16 -0.23
CA GLY A 123 2.77 -17.21 -1.13
C GLY A 123 2.22 -15.78 -0.99
N MET A 124 1.69 -15.41 0.19
CA MET A 124 1.15 -14.08 0.46
C MET A 124 2.19 -13.17 1.11
N GLY A 125 2.28 -11.92 0.64
CA GLY A 125 3.18 -10.92 1.21
C GLY A 125 2.63 -10.31 2.49
N PHE A 126 3.51 -10.13 3.49
CA PHE A 126 3.21 -9.32 4.67
C PHE A 126 3.43 -7.84 4.39
N VAL A 127 2.46 -7.00 4.78
CA VAL A 127 2.59 -5.54 4.65
C VAL A 127 3.25 -4.97 5.89
N ASN A 128 4.44 -4.40 5.72
CA ASN A 128 5.18 -3.69 6.75
C ASN A 128 4.62 -2.28 6.90
N VAL A 129 4.13 -1.93 8.09
CA VAL A 129 3.31 -0.74 8.30
C VAL A 129 4.01 0.29 9.19
N ASP A 130 4.00 1.57 8.77
CA ASP A 130 4.21 2.71 9.66
C ASP A 130 2.87 3.37 9.98
N GLN A 131 2.57 3.46 11.27
CA GLN A 131 1.34 4.06 11.80
C GLN A 131 1.61 4.59 13.21
N PRO A 132 0.71 5.37 13.82
CA PRO A 132 0.82 5.71 15.24
C PRO A 132 0.93 4.44 16.08
N LEU A 133 1.96 4.36 16.92
CA LEU A 133 2.26 3.18 17.73
C LEU A 133 1.56 3.28 19.09
N PHE A 134 0.37 2.71 19.16
CA PHE A 134 -0.33 2.46 20.42
C PHE A 134 0.10 1.12 21.02
N ARG A 135 -0.29 0.86 22.28
CA ARG A 135 0.11 -0.35 23.04
C ARG A 135 -0.07 -1.66 22.24
N ASN A 136 -1.16 -1.76 21.48
CA ASN A 136 -1.51 -2.98 20.72
C ASN A 136 -1.28 -2.81 19.21
N SER A 137 -0.52 -1.81 18.77
CA SER A 137 -0.12 -1.68 17.37
C SER A 137 0.91 -2.73 16.99
N ILE A 138 0.75 -3.30 15.80
CA ILE A 138 1.85 -4.04 15.17
C ILE A 138 3.02 -3.08 14.95
N LYS A 139 4.23 -3.54 15.22
CA LYS A 139 5.44 -2.69 15.15
C LYS A 139 6.01 -2.67 13.74
N PRO A 140 6.74 -1.59 13.37
CA PRO A 140 7.50 -1.53 12.14
C PRO A 140 8.47 -2.72 11.99
N SER A 141 8.50 -3.30 10.80
CA SER A 141 9.36 -4.45 10.45
C SER A 141 9.89 -4.32 9.02
N ALA A 142 10.78 -5.24 8.64
CA ALA A 142 11.23 -5.48 7.27
C ALA A 142 11.05 -6.98 6.97
N ARG A 143 9.80 -7.46 6.99
CA ARG A 143 9.49 -8.87 6.83
C ARG A 143 8.99 -9.15 5.42
N ALA A 144 9.67 -10.07 4.73
CA ALA A 144 9.22 -10.64 3.46
C ALA A 144 8.62 -12.04 3.72
N THR A 145 7.46 -12.32 3.15
CA THR A 145 6.78 -13.62 3.21
C THR A 145 6.38 -14.13 1.82
N SER A 146 6.68 -13.38 0.77
CA SER A 146 6.46 -13.75 -0.63
C SER A 146 7.45 -13.03 -1.54
N ALA A 147 7.35 -13.26 -2.85
CA ALA A 147 8.13 -12.53 -3.85
C ALA A 147 7.84 -11.01 -3.88
N VAL A 148 6.77 -10.57 -3.23
CA VAL A 148 6.37 -9.16 -3.14
C VAL A 148 6.64 -8.62 -1.74
N GLY A 149 7.65 -7.75 -1.60
CA GLY A 149 7.84 -6.91 -0.43
C GLY A 149 6.87 -5.72 -0.47
N TYR A 150 6.21 -5.41 0.65
CA TYR A 150 5.25 -4.32 0.69
C TYR A 150 5.38 -3.47 1.95
N VAL A 151 5.43 -2.16 1.76
CA VAL A 151 5.52 -1.17 2.85
C VAL A 151 4.40 -0.15 2.68
N ARG A 152 3.70 0.16 3.77
CA ARG A 152 2.72 1.25 3.81
C ARG A 152 3.01 2.23 4.93
N VAL A 153 3.19 3.50 4.55
CA VAL A 153 3.52 4.61 5.45
C VAL A 153 2.28 5.50 5.58
N HIS A 154 1.60 5.44 6.75
CA HIS A 154 0.27 6.04 6.93
C HIS A 154 0.27 7.45 7.57
N GLY A 155 1.41 7.90 8.08
CA GLY A 155 1.49 9.07 8.94
C GLY A 155 1.45 8.69 10.42
N ARG A 156 1.92 9.62 11.27
CA ARG A 156 1.98 9.43 12.73
C ARG A 156 1.14 10.48 13.44
N ASN A 157 -0.02 10.84 12.91
CA ASN A 157 -0.93 11.77 13.57
C ASN A 157 -1.66 11.08 14.73
N TYR A 158 -1.00 11.01 15.89
CA TYR A 158 -1.54 10.39 17.11
C TYR A 158 -2.83 11.04 17.57
N ARG A 159 -2.97 12.37 17.42
CA ARG A 159 -4.10 13.14 17.91
C ARG A 159 -5.41 12.72 17.22
N ASP A 160 -5.37 12.54 15.93
CA ASP A 160 -6.58 12.38 15.12
C ASP A 160 -6.83 10.94 14.67
N TRP A 161 -5.91 10.01 14.95
CA TRP A 161 -5.98 8.63 14.47
C TRP A 161 -7.24 7.88 14.87
N PHE A 162 -7.62 7.95 16.13
CA PHE A 162 -8.83 7.32 16.67
C PHE A 162 -9.93 8.32 17.03
N ARG A 163 -9.75 9.60 16.76
CA ARG A 163 -10.77 10.62 17.01
C ARG A 163 -11.99 10.36 16.12
N LYS A 164 -13.15 10.09 16.74
CA LYS A 164 -14.39 9.74 16.01
C LYS A 164 -14.85 10.85 15.06
N THR A 165 -14.63 12.11 15.42
CA THR A 165 -15.00 13.31 14.65
C THR A 165 -13.96 13.69 13.61
N ALA A 166 -12.77 13.07 13.60
CA ALA A 166 -11.76 13.34 12.60
C ALA A 166 -12.18 12.80 11.23
N GLY A 167 -12.17 13.67 10.24
CA GLY A 167 -12.31 13.29 8.85
C GLY A 167 -11.14 12.45 8.36
N ARG A 168 -11.29 11.90 7.14
CA ARG A 168 -10.21 11.14 6.50
C ARG A 168 -8.95 11.98 6.36
N ASP A 169 -9.08 13.22 5.92
CA ASP A 169 -7.95 14.09 5.61
C ASP A 169 -7.16 14.47 6.87
N GLU A 170 -7.85 14.72 7.98
CA GLU A 170 -7.20 15.03 9.26
C GLU A 170 -6.35 13.88 9.80
N ARG A 171 -6.82 12.63 9.67
CA ARG A 171 -6.07 11.44 10.13
C ARG A 171 -4.76 11.26 9.39
N TYR A 172 -4.72 11.62 8.12
CA TYR A 172 -3.57 11.44 7.23
C TYR A 172 -2.78 12.74 6.99
N ASP A 173 -3.07 13.80 7.76
CA ASP A 173 -2.29 15.03 7.75
C ASP A 173 -1.01 14.86 8.57
N TYR A 174 0.03 14.38 7.90
CA TYR A 174 1.34 14.15 8.49
C TYR A 174 2.43 14.18 7.42
N LEU A 175 3.34 15.15 7.50
CA LEU A 175 4.53 15.19 6.68
C LEU A 175 5.70 14.59 7.45
N TYR A 176 6.21 13.45 7.00
CA TYR A 176 7.42 12.87 7.58
C TYR A 176 8.64 13.72 7.28
N SER A 177 9.51 13.86 8.27
CA SER A 177 10.86 14.38 8.07
C SER A 177 11.77 13.32 7.42
N ALA A 178 12.87 13.77 6.82
CA ALA A 178 13.90 12.87 6.28
C ALA A 178 14.46 11.89 7.34
N LYS A 179 14.59 12.35 8.58
CA LYS A 179 15.06 11.52 9.72
C LYS A 179 14.06 10.40 10.03
N GLU A 180 12.77 10.66 9.97
CA GLU A 180 11.74 9.65 10.23
C GLU A 180 11.60 8.63 9.10
N LEU A 181 11.89 9.04 7.86
CA LEU A 181 11.88 8.16 6.69
C LEU A 181 13.14 7.29 6.58
N LYS A 182 14.26 7.71 7.14
CA LYS A 182 15.54 6.99 7.04
C LYS A 182 15.42 5.50 7.45
N PRO A 183 14.81 5.14 8.59
CA PRO A 183 14.64 3.72 8.95
C PRO A 183 13.76 2.95 7.95
N TRP A 184 12.84 3.63 7.25
CA TRP A 184 12.00 3.01 6.22
C TRP A 184 12.76 2.81 4.91
N ALA A 185 13.68 3.71 4.57
CA ALA A 185 14.60 3.49 3.45
C ALA A 185 15.52 2.28 3.70
N GLU A 186 16.01 2.12 4.92
CA GLU A 186 16.83 0.98 5.34
C GLU A 186 16.03 -0.33 5.24
N ARG A 187 14.81 -0.39 5.80
CA ARG A 187 13.90 -1.55 5.70
C ARG A 187 13.50 -1.87 4.27
N THR A 188 13.32 -0.85 3.42
CA THR A 188 13.01 -1.06 2.00
C THR A 188 14.15 -1.76 1.29
N ARG A 189 15.41 -1.34 1.56
CA ARG A 189 16.60 -2.02 1.02
C ARG A 189 16.78 -3.42 1.57
N GLU A 190 16.53 -3.63 2.87
CA GLU A 190 16.54 -4.94 3.51
C GLU A 190 15.55 -5.88 2.80
N LEU A 191 14.30 -5.46 2.61
CA LEU A 191 13.30 -6.22 1.85
C LEU A 191 13.73 -6.52 0.43
N ALA A 192 14.35 -5.55 -0.27
CA ALA A 192 14.78 -5.73 -1.66
C ALA A 192 15.97 -6.71 -1.79
N ASN A 193 16.72 -6.92 -0.72
CA ASN A 193 17.85 -7.85 -0.65
C ASN A 193 17.46 -9.24 -0.11
N GLU A 194 16.22 -9.43 0.36
CA GLU A 194 15.76 -10.74 0.83
C GLU A 194 15.69 -11.75 -0.32
N PRO A 195 16.24 -12.97 -0.14
CA PRO A 195 16.18 -14.00 -1.16
C PRO A 195 14.72 -14.31 -1.57
N GLY A 196 14.47 -14.33 -2.89
CA GLY A 196 13.16 -14.61 -3.47
C GLY A 196 12.24 -13.40 -3.61
N VAL A 197 12.59 -12.22 -3.07
CA VAL A 197 11.85 -10.98 -3.33
C VAL A 197 12.23 -10.45 -4.72
N THR A 198 11.24 -10.23 -5.57
CA THR A 198 11.43 -9.70 -6.93
C THR A 198 11.01 -8.24 -7.06
N ASP A 199 10.01 -7.83 -6.28
CA ASP A 199 9.43 -6.49 -6.31
C ASP A 199 9.21 -5.97 -4.90
N VAL A 200 9.48 -4.68 -4.68
CA VAL A 200 9.14 -3.99 -3.43
C VAL A 200 8.29 -2.76 -3.74
N TYR A 201 7.08 -2.74 -3.20
CA TYR A 201 6.17 -1.60 -3.31
C TYR A 201 6.16 -0.80 -2.01
N VAL A 202 6.44 0.49 -2.11
CA VAL A 202 6.35 1.41 -0.97
C VAL A 202 5.27 2.45 -1.25
N VAL A 203 4.22 2.43 -0.43
CA VAL A 203 3.04 3.27 -0.60
C VAL A 203 2.93 4.26 0.56
N ASN A 204 3.00 5.55 0.25
CA ASN A 204 2.74 6.61 1.21
C ASN A 204 1.26 6.94 1.20
N ASN A 205 0.58 6.74 2.33
CA ASN A 205 -0.86 6.92 2.46
C ASN A 205 -1.26 8.21 3.21
N ASN A 206 -0.30 9.04 3.57
CA ASN A 206 -0.47 10.37 4.16
C ASN A 206 -0.80 11.41 3.08
N HIS A 207 -1.93 11.22 2.40
CA HIS A 207 -2.24 11.87 1.12
C HIS A 207 -2.64 13.36 1.22
N PHE A 208 -2.93 13.86 2.42
CA PHE A 208 -3.42 15.22 2.59
C PHE A 208 -2.43 16.24 2.00
N ARG A 209 -2.94 17.21 1.24
CA ARG A 209 -2.17 18.30 0.60
C ARG A 209 -0.97 17.87 -0.23
N GLY A 210 -0.89 16.62 -0.70
CA GLY A 210 0.22 16.12 -1.49
C GLY A 210 1.43 15.64 -0.68
N GLN A 211 1.31 15.53 0.65
CA GLN A 211 2.38 15.07 1.53
C GLN A 211 2.87 13.66 1.17
N ALA A 212 1.95 12.76 0.74
CA ALA A 212 2.33 11.42 0.29
C ALA A 212 3.31 11.45 -0.88
N VAL A 213 3.11 12.34 -1.85
CA VAL A 213 4.01 12.46 -3.01
C VAL A 213 5.36 13.05 -2.59
N ALA A 214 5.35 14.05 -1.70
CA ALA A 214 6.59 14.60 -1.15
C ALA A 214 7.39 13.55 -0.40
N ASN A 215 6.74 12.79 0.50
CA ASN A 215 7.42 11.73 1.26
C ASN A 215 7.84 10.55 0.40
N ALA A 216 7.08 10.19 -0.64
CA ALA A 216 7.49 9.17 -1.60
C ALA A 216 8.78 9.57 -2.33
N ALA A 217 8.89 10.81 -2.78
CA ALA A 217 10.09 11.33 -3.41
C ALA A 217 11.30 11.36 -2.44
N MET A 218 11.08 11.79 -1.19
CA MET A 218 12.13 11.77 -0.17
C MET A 218 12.60 10.34 0.13
N LEU A 219 11.68 9.40 0.27
CA LEU A 219 11.99 8.00 0.54
C LEU A 219 12.70 7.35 -0.66
N GLN A 220 12.25 7.61 -1.87
CA GLN A 220 12.90 7.14 -3.09
C GLN A 220 14.35 7.62 -3.14
N ALA A 221 14.61 8.91 -2.90
CA ALA A 221 15.96 9.45 -2.88
C ALA A 221 16.85 8.79 -1.82
N GLN A 222 16.29 8.52 -0.63
CA GLN A 222 17.03 7.82 0.43
C GLN A 222 17.30 6.36 0.08
N VAL A 223 16.42 5.68 -0.65
CA VAL A 223 16.60 4.29 -1.07
C VAL A 223 17.65 4.19 -2.18
N THR A 224 17.57 5.06 -3.19
CA THR A 224 18.42 4.98 -4.39
C THR A 224 19.75 5.73 -4.27
N GLY A 225 19.83 6.72 -3.38
CA GLY A 225 20.95 7.65 -3.29
C GLY A 225 20.89 8.84 -4.25
N ASP A 226 19.92 8.84 -5.19
CA ASP A 226 19.77 9.89 -6.19
C ASP A 226 18.62 10.84 -5.84
N LYS A 227 18.76 12.12 -6.19
CA LYS A 227 17.67 13.09 -6.02
C LYS A 227 16.47 12.73 -6.90
N SER A 228 15.30 12.64 -6.26
CA SER A 228 14.04 12.44 -6.97
C SER A 228 13.60 13.67 -7.75
N ARG A 229 12.86 13.47 -8.85
CA ARG A 229 12.24 14.56 -9.61
C ARG A 229 10.79 14.72 -9.20
N VAL A 230 10.35 15.94 -8.89
CA VAL A 230 8.99 16.24 -8.44
C VAL A 230 8.41 17.43 -9.21
N PRO A 231 7.08 17.54 -9.33
CA PRO A 231 6.45 18.73 -9.92
C PRO A 231 6.88 20.01 -9.21
N TRP A 232 7.09 21.09 -9.96
CA TRP A 232 7.52 22.38 -9.42
C TRP A 232 6.63 22.87 -8.28
N THR A 233 5.31 22.78 -8.45
CA THR A 233 4.34 23.21 -7.43
C THR A 233 4.47 22.44 -6.11
N LEU A 234 4.80 21.16 -6.17
CA LEU A 234 5.04 20.35 -4.98
C LEU A 234 6.38 20.74 -4.34
N PHE A 235 7.43 20.95 -5.15
CA PHE A 235 8.74 21.35 -4.67
C PHE A 235 8.67 22.69 -3.93
N GLU A 236 8.01 23.71 -4.50
CA GLU A 236 7.83 25.01 -3.86
C GLU A 236 7.08 24.90 -2.53
N LYS A 237 6.02 24.11 -2.51
CA LYS A 237 5.19 23.93 -1.31
C LYS A 237 5.93 23.27 -0.14
N TYR A 238 6.85 22.37 -0.44
CA TYR A 238 7.61 21.60 0.55
C TYR A 238 9.13 21.78 0.39
N ARG A 239 9.57 22.96 -0.01
CA ARG A 239 10.96 23.26 -0.35
C ARG A 239 11.94 22.82 0.72
N ASP A 240 11.71 23.17 1.97
CA ASP A 240 12.63 22.86 3.07
C ASP A 240 12.81 21.35 3.29
N ALA A 241 11.74 20.58 3.12
CA ALA A 241 11.78 19.12 3.23
C ALA A 241 12.38 18.44 1.99
N LEU A 242 12.11 18.97 0.80
CA LEU A 242 12.46 18.34 -0.48
C LEU A 242 13.86 18.73 -0.99
N ALA A 243 14.34 19.95 -0.77
CA ALA A 243 15.59 20.45 -1.35
C ALA A 243 16.81 19.54 -1.12
N PRO A 244 16.98 18.88 0.03
CA PRO A 244 18.07 17.92 0.22
C PRO A 244 17.96 16.66 -0.64
N LEU A 245 16.74 16.20 -0.94
CA LEU A 245 16.43 14.86 -1.46
C LEU A 245 15.73 14.86 -2.83
N ALA A 246 15.26 16.03 -3.30
CA ALA A 246 14.55 16.14 -4.55
C ALA A 246 14.95 17.41 -5.30
N GLN A 247 14.58 17.46 -6.58
CA GLN A 247 14.70 18.61 -7.46
C GLN A 247 13.46 18.76 -8.32
N PRO A 248 13.11 19.94 -8.76
CA PRO A 248 12.02 20.13 -9.70
C PRO A 248 12.23 19.32 -10.97
N ALA A 249 11.21 18.68 -11.47
CA ALA A 249 11.19 18.16 -12.83
C ALA A 249 11.32 19.36 -13.78
N ALA A 250 12.04 19.19 -14.89
CA ALA A 250 12.03 20.19 -15.96
C ALA A 250 10.57 20.41 -16.37
N SER A 251 10.14 21.67 -16.47
CA SER A 251 8.79 22.00 -16.93
C SER A 251 8.59 21.39 -18.31
N ASP A 252 7.59 20.53 -18.45
CA ASP A 252 7.17 20.09 -19.78
C ASP A 252 6.47 21.28 -20.45
N PRO A 253 7.02 21.85 -21.56
CA PRO A 253 6.43 23.01 -22.22
C PRO A 253 5.02 22.76 -22.77
N LYS A 254 4.54 21.50 -22.75
CA LYS A 254 3.20 21.09 -23.22
C LYS A 254 2.12 21.09 -22.12
N LEU A 255 2.47 21.50 -20.90
CA LEU A 255 1.54 21.55 -19.75
C LEU A 255 1.25 22.99 -19.26
N LEU A 256 1.62 24.00 -20.04
CA LEU A 256 1.24 25.40 -19.86
C LEU A 256 0.17 25.80 -20.87
#